data_3e138128655cd962f7bf3871d51492ef
#
_entry.id   3e138128655cd962f7bf3871d51492ef
#
_cell.length_a   1.000
_cell.length_b   1.000
_cell.length_c   1.000
_cell.angle_alpha   90.00
_cell.angle_beta   90.00
_cell.angle_gamma   90.00
#
_symmetry.space_group_name_H-M   'P 1'
#
loop_
_entity.id
_entity.type
_entity.pdbx_description
1 polymer ?
#
loop_
_entity_poly.entity_id
_entity_poly.type
_entity_poly.pdbx_seq_one_letter_code
_entity_poly.pdbx_strand_id
1 'polypeptide(L)'
;MNFTAADIKKLLLPFAMAATLAAAGAALIWFAGRQLADANAKFAAVKNERVQARERLARISEEEREVKEKIEVYRRLRDLRIIGKERRLDWVDAIQRIRTSREMLDVRYVIEPQKLLTSLPGKPGTVDFNSSTMRLELALLHEGDLLGFLDDLRDAGNAYVSVRRCMVTKSNTGAIPPGAVTLTPRLRAECLIDLITVMDAGAKT
;
A
#
# COMPACT_ATOMS: atom_id res chain seq x y z
N MET A 1 -59.43 45.55 -62.11
CA MET A 1 -59.73 46.16 -60.83
C MET A 1 -58.73 47.26 -60.62
N ASN A 2 -59.13 48.55 -60.89
CA ASN A 2 -58.22 49.66 -60.73
C ASN A 2 -58.25 50.15 -59.30
N PHE A 3 -57.14 49.87 -58.57
CA PHE A 3 -56.97 50.42 -57.23
C PHE A 3 -56.68 51.91 -57.30
N THR A 4 -57.59 52.74 -56.77
CA THR A 4 -57.42 54.18 -56.72
C THR A 4 -56.59 54.57 -55.49
N ALA A 5 -55.76 55.66 -55.60
CA ALA A 5 -54.88 56.13 -54.52
C ALA A 5 -55.56 56.44 -53.18
N ALA A 6 -56.92 56.62 -53.21
CA ALA A 6 -57.75 56.83 -52.04
C ALA A 6 -57.99 55.44 -51.24
N ASP A 7 -58.01 54.35 -51.96
CA ASP A 7 -58.21 53.04 -51.34
C ASP A 7 -56.93 52.52 -50.64
N ILE A 8 -55.77 52.94 -51.20
CA ILE A 8 -54.47 52.62 -50.58
C ILE A 8 -54.29 53.35 -49.25
N LYS A 9 -54.77 54.59 -49.08
CA LYS A 9 -54.71 55.34 -47.83
C LYS A 9 -55.60 54.68 -46.73
N LYS A 10 -56.75 54.14 -47.08
CA LYS A 10 -57.62 53.45 -46.17
C LYS A 10 -57.09 52.10 -45.69
N LEU A 11 -56.32 51.39 -46.53
CA LEU A 11 -55.67 50.15 -46.21
C LEU A 11 -54.36 50.32 -45.43
N LEU A 12 -53.70 51.46 -45.51
CA LEU A 12 -52.38 51.72 -44.98
C LEU A 12 -52.43 51.70 -43.40
N LEU A 13 -53.50 52.24 -42.79
CA LEU A 13 -53.67 52.26 -41.36
C LEU A 13 -53.81 50.87 -40.70
N PRO A 14 -54.69 49.98 -41.18
CA PRO A 14 -54.82 48.64 -40.63
C PRO A 14 -53.56 47.77 -40.93
N PHE A 15 -52.90 48.01 -42.06
CA PHE A 15 -51.67 47.28 -42.42
C PHE A 15 -50.51 47.73 -41.50
N ALA A 16 -50.38 49.01 -41.18
CA ALA A 16 -49.40 49.54 -40.25
C ALA A 16 -49.64 48.99 -38.82
N MET A 17 -50.88 48.90 -38.36
CA MET A 17 -51.22 48.29 -37.08
C MET A 17 -50.87 46.80 -37.05
N ALA A 18 -51.17 46.06 -38.10
CA ALA A 18 -50.85 44.65 -38.17
C ALA A 18 -49.28 44.41 -38.19
N ALA A 19 -48.56 45.25 -38.91
CA ALA A 19 -47.12 45.20 -38.98
C ALA A 19 -46.45 45.51 -37.61
N THR A 20 -46.97 46.51 -36.88
CA THR A 20 -46.43 46.83 -35.54
C THR A 20 -46.74 45.72 -34.53
N LEU A 21 -47.90 45.11 -34.57
CA LEU A 21 -48.25 43.96 -33.71
C LEU A 21 -47.36 42.72 -34.06
N ALA A 22 -47.14 42.47 -35.32
CA ALA A 22 -46.27 41.36 -35.76
C ALA A 22 -44.80 41.61 -35.31
N ALA A 23 -44.29 42.88 -35.46
CA ALA A 23 -42.97 43.24 -35.01
C ALA A 23 -42.81 43.13 -33.48
N ALA A 24 -43.82 43.56 -32.73
CA ALA A 24 -43.84 43.40 -31.23
C ALA A 24 -43.86 41.92 -30.83
N GLY A 25 -44.66 41.10 -31.50
CA GLY A 25 -44.71 39.64 -31.27
C GLY A 25 -43.35 38.98 -31.55
N ALA A 26 -42.73 39.33 -32.68
CA ALA A 26 -41.40 38.81 -33.03
C ALA A 26 -40.32 39.22 -32.02
N ALA A 27 -40.37 40.49 -31.57
CA ALA A 27 -39.44 40.96 -30.53
C ALA A 27 -39.60 40.24 -29.19
N LEU A 28 -40.84 39.97 -28.77
CA LEU A 28 -41.10 39.20 -27.55
C LEU A 28 -40.60 37.77 -27.63
N ILE A 29 -40.85 37.09 -28.76
CA ILE A 29 -40.36 35.72 -28.98
C ILE A 29 -38.83 35.68 -28.97
N TRP A 30 -38.17 36.65 -29.63
CA TRP A 30 -36.72 36.73 -29.68
C TRP A 30 -36.11 37.00 -28.30
N PHE A 31 -36.72 37.91 -27.51
CA PHE A 31 -36.30 38.23 -26.15
C PHE A 31 -36.50 37.03 -25.20
N ALA A 32 -37.65 36.39 -25.27
CA ALA A 32 -37.94 35.20 -24.47
C ALA A 32 -36.97 34.05 -24.82
N GLY A 33 -36.69 33.84 -26.10
CA GLY A 33 -35.73 32.84 -26.56
C GLY A 33 -34.31 33.10 -26.03
N ARG A 34 -33.86 34.34 -26.00
CA ARG A 34 -32.57 34.71 -25.43
C ARG A 34 -32.52 34.45 -23.90
N GLN A 35 -33.55 34.86 -23.16
CA GLN A 35 -33.62 34.59 -21.73
C GLN A 35 -33.59 33.10 -21.40
N LEU A 36 -34.32 32.27 -22.19
CA LEU A 36 -34.32 30.83 -22.03
C LEU A 36 -32.94 30.23 -22.35
N ALA A 37 -32.27 30.68 -23.39
CA ALA A 37 -30.93 30.26 -23.74
C ALA A 37 -29.91 30.59 -22.64
N ASP A 38 -29.94 31.82 -22.09
CA ASP A 38 -29.09 32.23 -20.98
C ASP A 38 -29.34 31.44 -19.70
N ALA A 39 -30.62 31.18 -19.40
CA ALA A 39 -30.98 30.36 -18.23
C ALA A 39 -30.49 28.92 -18.40
N ASN A 40 -30.65 28.32 -19.58
CA ASN A 40 -30.15 26.97 -19.86
C ASN A 40 -28.60 26.90 -19.82
N ALA A 41 -27.91 27.94 -20.32
CA ALA A 41 -26.45 27.99 -20.23
C ALA A 41 -25.96 28.07 -18.77
N LYS A 42 -26.60 28.91 -17.93
CA LYS A 42 -26.29 28.98 -16.50
C LYS A 42 -26.58 27.66 -15.79
N PHE A 43 -27.72 27.02 -16.10
CA PHE A 43 -28.05 25.73 -15.51
C PHE A 43 -27.02 24.64 -15.90
N ALA A 44 -26.61 24.60 -17.18
CA ALA A 44 -25.57 23.69 -17.65
C ALA A 44 -24.21 23.93 -16.97
N ALA A 45 -23.83 25.20 -16.79
CA ALA A 45 -22.61 25.59 -16.11
C ALA A 45 -22.60 25.09 -14.65
N VAL A 46 -23.68 25.38 -13.88
CA VAL A 46 -23.81 24.93 -12.49
C VAL A 46 -23.86 23.40 -12.38
N LYS A 47 -24.53 22.74 -13.34
CA LYS A 47 -24.55 21.27 -13.38
C LYS A 47 -23.15 20.69 -13.59
N ASN A 48 -22.39 21.25 -14.53
CA ASN A 48 -21.02 20.82 -14.79
C ASN A 48 -20.10 21.06 -13.60
N GLU A 49 -20.21 22.22 -12.94
CA GLU A 49 -19.46 22.53 -11.74
C GLU A 49 -19.77 21.53 -10.60
N ARG A 50 -21.04 21.18 -10.44
CA ARG A 50 -21.48 20.19 -9.46
C ARG A 50 -20.93 18.79 -9.74
N VAL A 51 -20.87 18.39 -11.02
CA VAL A 51 -20.27 17.10 -11.42
C VAL A 51 -18.77 17.12 -11.13
N GLN A 52 -18.06 18.17 -11.52
CA GLN A 52 -16.63 18.29 -11.25
C GLN A 52 -16.31 18.30 -9.74
N ALA A 53 -17.12 19.01 -8.94
CA ALA A 53 -16.95 19.00 -7.48
C ALA A 53 -17.12 17.60 -6.88
N ARG A 54 -18.11 16.84 -7.36
CA ARG A 54 -18.33 15.45 -6.93
C ARG A 54 -17.18 14.54 -7.34
N GLU A 55 -16.67 14.67 -8.55
CA GLU A 55 -15.52 13.90 -9.02
C GLU A 55 -14.26 14.19 -8.21
N ARG A 56 -14.03 15.47 -7.88
CA ARG A 56 -12.90 15.86 -7.00
C ARG A 56 -13.04 15.27 -5.61
N LEU A 57 -14.22 15.32 -5.01
CA LEU A 57 -14.49 14.72 -3.71
C LEU A 57 -14.30 13.19 -3.75
N ALA A 58 -14.76 12.52 -4.81
CA ALA A 58 -14.57 11.08 -4.96
C ALA A 58 -13.09 10.71 -5.07
N ARG A 59 -12.29 11.48 -5.82
CA ARG A 59 -10.82 11.26 -5.91
C ARG A 59 -10.14 11.47 -4.56
N ILE A 60 -10.46 12.55 -3.86
CA ILE A 60 -9.88 12.85 -2.54
C ILE A 60 -10.22 11.72 -1.55
N SER A 61 -11.45 11.21 -1.56
CA SER A 61 -11.85 10.13 -0.65
C SER A 61 -11.13 8.82 -0.97
N GLU A 62 -10.86 8.54 -2.25
CA GLU A 62 -10.10 7.37 -2.67
C GLU A 62 -8.62 7.49 -2.29
N GLU A 63 -8.01 8.66 -2.52
CA GLU A 63 -6.63 8.95 -2.11
C GLU A 63 -6.47 8.86 -0.58
N GLU A 64 -7.45 9.39 0.17
CA GLU A 64 -7.44 9.30 1.65
C GLU A 64 -7.51 7.85 2.12
N ARG A 65 -8.34 7.02 1.49
CA ARG A 65 -8.44 5.60 1.80
C ARG A 65 -7.12 4.88 1.52
N GLU A 66 -6.54 5.10 0.35
CA GLU A 66 -5.26 4.51 -0.04
C GLU A 66 -4.12 4.90 0.92
N VAL A 67 -4.07 6.16 1.32
CA VAL A 67 -3.10 6.66 2.30
C VAL A 67 -3.30 6.00 3.66
N LYS A 68 -4.55 5.87 4.13
CA LYS A 68 -4.85 5.21 5.41
C LYS A 68 -4.41 3.74 5.41
N GLU A 69 -4.69 3.00 4.34
CA GLU A 69 -4.25 1.61 4.18
C GLU A 69 -2.72 1.49 4.22
N LYS A 70 -2.01 2.37 3.51
CA LYS A 70 -0.53 2.41 3.50
C LYS A 70 0.06 2.78 4.87
N ILE A 71 -0.56 3.71 5.58
CA ILE A 71 -0.14 4.09 6.94
C ILE A 71 -0.27 2.92 7.91
N GLU A 72 -1.34 2.13 7.81
CA GLU A 72 -1.53 0.97 8.67
C GLU A 72 -0.44 -0.09 8.45
N VAL A 73 -0.11 -0.39 7.19
CA VAL A 73 0.99 -1.29 6.85
C VAL A 73 2.33 -0.74 7.39
N TYR A 74 2.59 0.56 7.20
CA TYR A 74 3.80 1.20 7.71
C TYR A 74 3.91 1.11 9.24
N ARG A 75 2.79 1.33 9.96
CA ARG A 75 2.75 1.20 11.42
C ARG A 75 3.11 -0.21 11.86
N ARG A 76 2.53 -1.25 11.25
CA ARG A 76 2.86 -2.65 11.54
C ARG A 76 4.34 -2.96 11.34
N LEU A 77 4.91 -2.53 10.22
CA LEU A 77 6.34 -2.73 9.94
C LEU A 77 7.23 -2.01 10.97
N ARG A 78 6.82 -0.83 11.41
CA ARG A 78 7.53 -0.07 12.45
C ARG A 78 7.42 -0.73 13.82
N ASP A 79 6.23 -1.22 14.19
CA ASP A 79 6.00 -1.88 15.48
C ASP A 79 6.78 -3.20 15.57
N LEU A 80 6.94 -3.91 14.45
CA LEU A 80 7.83 -5.06 14.31
C LEU A 80 9.32 -4.67 14.29
N ARG A 81 9.65 -3.39 14.38
CA ARG A 81 11.03 -2.85 14.33
C ARG A 81 11.83 -3.28 13.09
N ILE A 82 11.15 -3.61 12.00
CA ILE A 82 11.76 -4.01 10.73
C ILE A 82 12.33 -2.78 10.00
N ILE A 83 11.76 -1.57 10.28
CA ILE A 83 12.20 -0.31 9.68
C ILE A 83 13.32 0.30 10.52
N GLY A 84 14.44 0.56 9.89
CA GLY A 84 15.59 1.23 10.52
C GLY A 84 16.92 0.53 10.28
N LYS A 85 17.95 1.00 10.98
CA LYS A 85 19.30 0.39 10.91
C LYS A 85 19.28 -1.01 11.50
N GLU A 86 20.09 -1.89 10.92
CA GLU A 86 20.30 -3.24 11.39
C GLU A 86 20.81 -3.26 12.84
N ARG A 87 20.12 -4.02 13.68
CA ARG A 87 20.43 -4.14 15.12
C ARG A 87 20.86 -5.57 15.45
N ARG A 88 22.09 -5.92 15.06
CA ARG A 88 22.67 -7.27 15.26
C ARG A 88 22.68 -7.71 16.70
N LEU A 89 22.95 -6.81 17.62
CA LEU A 89 22.96 -7.13 19.06
C LEU A 89 21.60 -7.62 19.55
N ASP A 90 20.52 -7.01 19.06
CA ASP A 90 19.17 -7.45 19.43
C ASP A 90 18.89 -8.88 18.96
N TRP A 91 19.42 -9.29 17.80
CA TRP A 91 19.28 -10.66 17.29
C TRP A 91 20.06 -11.64 18.15
N VAL A 92 21.29 -11.29 18.54
CA VAL A 92 22.12 -12.07 19.44
C VAL A 92 21.44 -12.28 20.79
N ASP A 93 20.91 -11.19 21.36
CA ASP A 93 20.18 -11.22 22.62
C ASP A 93 18.89 -12.05 22.51
N ALA A 94 18.18 -11.98 21.38
CA ALA A 94 17.00 -12.81 21.13
C ALA A 94 17.36 -14.29 21.08
N ILE A 95 18.40 -14.66 20.33
CA ILE A 95 18.88 -16.05 20.24
C ILE A 95 19.28 -16.59 21.62
N GLN A 96 19.96 -15.79 22.41
CA GLN A 96 20.37 -16.19 23.76
C GLN A 96 19.15 -16.39 24.69
N ARG A 97 18.17 -15.49 24.62
CA ARG A 97 16.91 -15.64 25.37
C ARG A 97 16.16 -16.90 24.97
N ILE A 98 16.01 -17.16 23.67
CA ILE A 98 15.33 -18.35 23.15
C ILE A 98 16.07 -19.61 23.59
N ARG A 99 17.40 -19.63 23.45
CA ARG A 99 18.22 -20.76 23.91
C ARG A 99 17.97 -21.08 25.39
N THR A 100 17.95 -20.06 26.24
CA THR A 100 17.75 -20.24 27.69
C THR A 100 16.32 -20.63 28.00
N SER A 101 15.31 -19.99 27.39
CA SER A 101 13.90 -20.29 27.70
C SER A 101 13.46 -21.67 27.23
N ARG A 102 14.07 -22.19 26.17
CA ARG A 102 13.78 -23.54 25.62
C ARG A 102 14.78 -24.61 26.06
N GLU A 103 15.73 -24.26 26.94
CA GLU A 103 16.77 -25.19 27.45
C GLU A 103 17.49 -25.93 26.30
N MET A 104 17.80 -25.23 25.19
CA MET A 104 18.42 -25.84 24.01
C MET A 104 19.85 -26.28 24.31
N LEU A 105 20.23 -27.46 23.82
CA LEU A 105 21.52 -28.11 24.11
C LEU A 105 22.69 -27.32 23.53
N ASP A 106 22.65 -26.98 22.23
CA ASP A 106 23.67 -26.19 21.54
C ASP A 106 23.05 -25.37 20.42
N VAL A 107 23.42 -24.10 20.33
CA VAL A 107 22.99 -23.15 19.31
C VAL A 107 24.20 -22.40 18.82
N ARG A 108 24.58 -22.61 17.56
CA ARG A 108 25.66 -21.90 16.90
C ARG A 108 25.10 -21.10 15.74
N TYR A 109 25.60 -19.89 15.56
CA TYR A 109 25.16 -19.04 14.46
C TYR A 109 26.32 -18.18 13.95
N VAL A 110 26.27 -17.88 12.64
CA VAL A 110 27.14 -16.93 11.97
C VAL A 110 26.27 -16.00 11.15
N ILE A 111 26.42 -14.70 11.36
CA ILE A 111 25.68 -13.67 10.61
C ILE A 111 26.60 -13.05 9.59
N GLU A 112 26.27 -13.20 8.31
CA GLU A 112 27.02 -12.58 7.20
C GLU A 112 26.82 -11.06 7.18
N PRO A 113 27.73 -10.32 6.50
CA PRO A 113 27.54 -8.88 6.28
C PRO A 113 26.25 -8.58 5.53
N GLN A 114 25.64 -7.45 5.87
CA GLN A 114 24.42 -6.95 5.24
C GLN A 114 24.65 -6.70 3.75
N LYS A 115 23.69 -7.13 2.93
CA LYS A 115 23.68 -6.95 1.48
C LYS A 115 22.37 -6.30 1.05
N LEU A 116 22.43 -5.44 0.05
CA LEU A 116 21.24 -4.87 -0.58
C LEU A 116 20.48 -5.97 -1.34
N LEU A 117 19.19 -6.08 -1.11
CA LEU A 117 18.34 -7.03 -1.81
C LEU A 117 17.86 -6.42 -3.13
N THR A 118 18.55 -6.76 -4.24
CA THR A 118 18.31 -6.17 -5.57
C THR A 118 17.24 -6.91 -6.39
N SER A 119 16.78 -8.07 -5.92
CA SER A 119 15.91 -9.00 -6.70
C SER A 119 14.42 -8.90 -6.33
N LEU A 120 13.96 -7.80 -5.77
CA LEU A 120 12.53 -7.62 -5.50
C LEU A 120 11.78 -7.27 -6.78
N PRO A 121 10.69 -7.99 -7.13
CA PRO A 121 9.83 -7.62 -8.24
C PRO A 121 9.11 -6.32 -7.93
N GLY A 122 9.31 -5.29 -8.73
CA GLY A 122 8.61 -4.01 -8.58
C GLY A 122 9.42 -2.84 -9.12
N LYS A 123 8.79 -1.65 -9.15
CA LYS A 123 9.49 -0.41 -9.46
C LYS A 123 10.37 -0.03 -8.26
N PRO A 124 11.61 0.44 -8.49
CA PRO A 124 12.44 0.96 -7.42
C PRO A 124 11.68 2.08 -6.69
N GLY A 125 11.47 1.88 -5.40
CA GLY A 125 10.85 2.86 -4.52
C GLY A 125 11.89 3.71 -3.80
N THR A 126 11.43 4.52 -2.86
CA THR A 126 12.29 5.31 -1.95
C THR A 126 12.86 4.50 -0.79
N VAL A 127 12.71 3.17 -0.82
CA VAL A 127 13.02 2.27 0.29
C VAL A 127 13.99 1.20 -0.16
N ASP A 128 15.08 1.05 0.58
CA ASP A 128 16.08 -0.01 0.37
C ASP A 128 15.79 -1.20 1.29
N PHE A 129 15.75 -2.39 0.70
CA PHE A 129 15.64 -3.64 1.45
C PHE A 129 17.03 -4.23 1.61
N ASN A 130 17.42 -4.46 2.84
CA ASN A 130 18.70 -5.05 3.18
C ASN A 130 18.49 -6.43 3.78
N SER A 131 19.35 -7.36 3.46
CA SER A 131 19.32 -8.73 3.96
C SER A 131 20.65 -9.10 4.58
N SER A 132 20.61 -9.70 5.77
CA SER A 132 21.74 -10.36 6.41
C SER A 132 21.45 -11.85 6.53
N THR A 133 22.25 -12.67 5.88
CA THR A 133 22.08 -14.13 5.92
C THR A 133 22.67 -14.66 7.21
N MET A 134 21.88 -15.39 7.98
CA MET A 134 22.31 -16.11 9.18
C MET A 134 22.37 -17.61 8.88
N ARG A 135 23.52 -18.20 9.15
CA ARG A 135 23.67 -19.67 9.22
C ARG A 135 23.47 -20.08 10.66
N LEU A 136 22.55 -20.99 10.88
CA LEU A 136 22.16 -21.45 12.19
C LEU A 136 22.36 -22.97 12.27
N GLU A 137 23.07 -23.41 13.28
CA GLU A 137 23.25 -24.84 13.60
C GLU A 137 22.66 -25.10 14.98
N LEU A 138 21.78 -26.06 15.07
CA LEU A 138 21.06 -26.44 16.29
C LEU A 138 21.29 -27.91 16.61
N ALA A 139 21.56 -28.18 17.88
CA ALA A 139 21.51 -29.53 18.43
C ALA A 139 20.15 -29.74 19.13
N LEU A 140 19.33 -30.66 18.62
CA LEU A 140 17.93 -30.82 18.96
C LEU A 140 17.66 -32.19 19.58
N LEU A 141 16.67 -32.26 20.46
CA LEU A 141 16.10 -33.53 20.98
C LEU A 141 15.00 -34.05 20.04
N HIS A 142 14.17 -33.15 19.51
CA HIS A 142 13.11 -33.47 18.55
C HIS A 142 12.86 -32.29 17.55
N GLU A 143 12.10 -32.55 16.50
CA GLU A 143 11.84 -31.57 15.42
C GLU A 143 11.05 -30.34 15.92
N GLY A 144 10.22 -30.53 16.94
CA GLY A 144 9.44 -29.44 17.56
C GLY A 144 10.29 -28.32 18.13
N ASP A 145 11.51 -28.62 18.59
CA ASP A 145 12.46 -27.63 19.12
C ASP A 145 12.88 -26.64 18.02
N LEU A 146 13.08 -27.13 16.79
CA LEU A 146 13.38 -26.29 15.63
C LEU A 146 12.22 -25.34 15.31
N LEU A 147 11.01 -25.86 15.21
CA LEU A 147 9.83 -25.06 14.87
C LEU A 147 9.59 -23.99 15.92
N GLY A 148 9.64 -24.38 17.19
CA GLY A 148 9.50 -23.44 18.29
C GLY A 148 10.57 -22.35 18.31
N PHE A 149 11.83 -22.71 18.02
CA PHE A 149 12.92 -21.74 17.90
C PHE A 149 12.67 -20.73 16.78
N LEU A 150 12.22 -21.20 15.61
CA LEU A 150 11.94 -20.33 14.45
C LEU A 150 10.76 -19.38 14.71
N ASP A 151 9.72 -19.85 15.42
CA ASP A 151 8.57 -19.03 15.77
C ASP A 151 8.98 -17.93 16.77
N ASP A 152 9.71 -18.29 17.84
CA ASP A 152 10.21 -17.32 18.81
C ASP A 152 11.18 -16.30 18.14
N LEU A 153 11.97 -16.73 17.17
CA LEU A 153 12.86 -15.83 16.44
C LEU A 153 12.08 -14.82 15.57
N ARG A 154 10.97 -15.25 14.98
CA ARG A 154 10.05 -14.35 14.26
C ARG A 154 9.38 -13.35 15.19
N ASP A 155 8.96 -13.82 16.36
CA ASP A 155 8.27 -12.98 17.35
C ASP A 155 9.23 -12.01 18.05
N ALA A 156 10.53 -12.25 17.99
CA ALA A 156 11.54 -11.33 18.52
C ALA A 156 11.53 -9.94 17.83
N GLY A 157 10.98 -9.84 16.61
CA GLY A 157 10.49 -8.61 16.01
C GLY A 157 11.53 -7.55 15.67
N ASN A 158 12.76 -7.90 15.29
CA ASN A 158 13.78 -6.90 14.92
C ASN A 158 14.21 -6.99 13.45
N ALA A 159 13.63 -7.92 12.70
CA ALA A 159 13.80 -8.11 11.27
C ALA A 159 12.68 -9.03 10.75
N TYR A 160 12.42 -8.98 9.46
CA TYR A 160 11.59 -9.99 8.83
C TYR A 160 12.43 -11.26 8.62
N VAL A 161 12.01 -12.35 9.26
CA VAL A 161 12.72 -13.64 9.24
C VAL A 161 12.22 -14.47 8.06
N SER A 162 13.08 -14.70 7.06
CA SER A 162 12.79 -15.54 5.91
C SER A 162 13.68 -16.79 5.94
N VAL A 163 13.09 -17.95 6.13
CA VAL A 163 13.83 -19.22 6.13
C VAL A 163 14.00 -19.69 4.69
N ARG A 164 15.24 -19.69 4.19
CA ARG A 164 15.53 -20.18 2.85
C ARG A 164 15.56 -21.71 2.78
N ARG A 165 16.22 -22.32 3.72
CA ARG A 165 16.40 -23.78 3.78
C ARG A 165 16.73 -24.19 5.20
N CYS A 166 16.15 -25.28 5.67
CA CYS A 166 16.60 -26.02 6.82
C CYS A 166 16.80 -27.49 6.46
N MET A 167 17.91 -28.04 6.89
CA MET A 167 18.24 -29.46 6.73
C MET A 167 18.34 -30.05 8.12
N VAL A 168 17.55 -31.09 8.38
CA VAL A 168 17.57 -31.82 9.64
C VAL A 168 18.16 -33.20 9.39
N THR A 169 19.21 -33.52 10.12
CA THR A 169 19.92 -34.80 10.02
C THR A 169 19.93 -35.50 11.38
N LYS A 170 19.87 -36.82 11.36
CA LYS A 170 20.01 -37.62 12.57
C LYS A 170 21.44 -37.53 13.09
N SER A 171 21.60 -37.15 14.37
CA SER A 171 22.92 -37.13 15.00
C SER A 171 23.38 -38.57 15.26
N ASN A 172 24.50 -38.98 14.72
CA ASN A 172 25.13 -40.25 15.06
C ASN A 172 25.90 -40.13 16.37
N THR A 173 25.16 -40.02 17.46
CA THR A 173 25.76 -40.16 18.80
C THR A 173 26.06 -41.64 19.02
N GLY A 174 27.33 -41.96 19.16
CA GLY A 174 27.77 -43.31 19.50
C GLY A 174 27.08 -43.87 20.74
N ALA A 175 27.13 -45.17 20.93
CA ALA A 175 26.50 -45.86 22.04
C ALA A 175 26.78 -45.11 23.38
N ILE A 176 25.73 -44.65 24.04
CA ILE A 176 25.81 -44.01 25.37
C ILE A 176 26.28 -45.07 26.35
N PRO A 177 27.34 -44.87 27.14
CA PRO A 177 27.75 -45.80 28.18
C PRO A 177 26.61 -45.98 29.17
N PRO A 178 26.32 -47.23 29.64
CA PRO A 178 25.27 -47.47 30.63
C PRO A 178 25.63 -46.70 31.91
N GLY A 179 24.72 -45.80 32.34
CA GLY A 179 24.85 -45.00 33.55
C GLY A 179 25.10 -43.52 33.40
N ALA A 180 25.36 -43.02 32.20
CA ALA A 180 25.50 -41.56 31.94
C ALA A 180 24.13 -40.93 31.65
N VAL A 181 23.64 -40.13 32.58
CA VAL A 181 22.44 -39.29 32.38
C VAL A 181 22.87 -37.98 31.70
N THR A 182 23.35 -38.06 30.46
CA THR A 182 23.64 -36.89 29.66
C THR A 182 22.61 -36.77 28.52
N LEU A 183 21.94 -35.64 28.43
CA LEU A 183 21.06 -35.33 27.30
C LEU A 183 21.91 -35.19 26.05
N THR A 184 21.83 -36.19 25.16
CA THR A 184 22.57 -36.18 23.89
C THR A 184 21.65 -35.77 22.76
N PRO A 185 22.08 -34.86 21.86
CA PRO A 185 21.26 -34.44 20.75
C PRO A 185 20.97 -35.62 19.82
N ARG A 186 19.71 -35.81 19.47
CA ARG A 186 19.27 -36.83 18.51
C ARG A 186 19.25 -36.34 17.09
N LEU A 187 19.09 -35.04 16.92
CA LEU A 187 18.99 -34.36 15.61
C LEU A 187 19.95 -33.17 15.57
N ARG A 188 20.44 -32.88 14.38
CA ARG A 188 21.15 -31.65 14.07
C ARG A 188 20.41 -30.94 12.95
N ALA A 189 20.08 -29.67 13.16
CA ALA A 189 19.50 -28.82 12.13
C ALA A 189 20.51 -27.78 11.67
N GLU A 190 20.61 -27.62 10.36
CA GLU A 190 21.37 -26.55 9.69
C GLU A 190 20.40 -25.71 8.88
N CYS A 191 20.26 -24.42 9.23
CA CYS A 191 19.33 -23.51 8.59
C CYS A 191 20.07 -22.31 7.99
N LEU A 192 19.61 -21.89 6.82
CA LEU A 192 19.96 -20.61 6.21
C LEU A 192 18.74 -19.70 6.31
N ILE A 193 18.89 -18.59 7.01
CA ILE A 193 17.83 -17.65 7.33
C ILE A 193 18.26 -16.26 6.88
N ASP A 194 17.39 -15.56 6.17
CA ASP A 194 17.59 -14.16 5.85
C ASP A 194 16.83 -13.28 6.85
N LEU A 195 17.56 -12.37 7.43
CA LEU A 195 17.06 -11.30 8.28
C LEU A 195 16.95 -10.03 7.44
N ILE A 196 15.72 -9.67 7.06
CA ILE A 196 15.45 -8.57 6.15
C ILE A 196 15.02 -7.34 6.96
N THR A 197 15.71 -6.23 6.70
CA THR A 197 15.41 -4.91 7.27
C THR A 197 15.14 -3.91 6.17
N VAL A 198 14.35 -2.90 6.48
CA VAL A 198 13.89 -1.87 5.53
C VAL A 198 14.51 -0.54 5.95
N MET A 199 15.20 0.12 5.03
CA MET A 199 15.79 1.43 5.25
C MET A 199 15.22 2.45 4.25
N ASP A 200 15.02 3.67 4.70
CA ASP A 200 14.71 4.78 3.81
C ASP A 200 15.96 5.14 2.99
N ALA A 201 15.87 5.07 1.66
CA ALA A 201 16.97 5.38 0.76
C ALA A 201 17.44 6.86 0.89
N GLY A 202 16.54 7.75 1.37
CA GLY A 202 16.85 9.16 1.64
C GLY A 202 17.56 9.42 2.97
N ALA A 203 17.63 8.44 3.88
CA ALA A 203 18.25 8.59 5.21
C ALA A 203 19.76 8.27 5.24
N LYS A 204 20.43 8.29 4.09
CA LYS A 204 21.89 8.16 4.01
C LYS A 204 22.53 9.50 4.43
N THR A 205 22.74 9.66 5.72
CA THR A 205 23.69 10.63 6.31
C THR A 205 24.76 9.89 7.06
#